data_3348c3f647d5755525f4331e6cf6a2ab
#
_entry.id   3348c3f647d5755525f4331e6cf6a2ab
#
_cell.length_a   1.000
_cell.length_b   1.000
_cell.length_c   1.000
_cell.angle_alpha   90.00
_cell.angle_beta   90.00
_cell.angle_gamma   90.00
#
_symmetry.space_group_name_H-M   'P 1'
#
loop_
_entity.id
_entity.type
_entity.pdbx_description
1 polymer ?
#
loop_
_entity_poly.entity_id
_entity_poly.type
_entity_poly.pdbx_seq_one_letter_code
_entity_poly.pdbx_strand_id
1 'polypeptide(L)'
;MTTVTFYESDNLIYGFKISGHSGYSEEGSDIVCAAISSPAIMVVNTITEIMHLDAEVTEDDGFLMLNLSQKEAEKSADILDGLKLHLTALSEQYTKYIKVKISEV
;
A
#
# COMPACT_ATOMS: atom_id res chain seq x y z
N MET A 1 -5.06 -8.83 11.92
CA MET A 1 -4.42 -9.02 10.62
C MET A 1 -4.53 -7.74 9.78
N THR A 2 -3.45 -7.35 9.15
CA THR A 2 -3.45 -6.24 8.20
C THR A 2 -3.69 -6.77 6.80
N THR A 3 -4.63 -6.17 6.09
CA THR A 3 -4.93 -6.53 4.70
C THR A 3 -4.49 -5.41 3.77
N VAL A 4 -3.69 -5.76 2.78
CA VAL A 4 -3.25 -4.85 1.72
C VAL A 4 -3.96 -5.26 0.44
N THR A 5 -4.67 -4.33 -0.17
CA THR A 5 -5.38 -4.57 -1.44
C THR A 5 -4.79 -3.67 -2.50
N PHE A 6 -4.34 -4.24 -3.61
CA PHE A 6 -3.93 -3.48 -4.78
C PHE A 6 -5.04 -3.51 -5.82
N TYR A 7 -5.41 -2.34 -6.32
CA TYR A 7 -6.45 -2.19 -7.34
C TYR A 7 -5.77 -2.13 -8.70
N GLU A 8 -6.04 -3.12 -9.56
CA GLU A 8 -5.36 -3.26 -10.84
C GLU A 8 -6.34 -3.44 -11.98
N SER A 9 -5.93 -2.98 -13.17
CA SER A 9 -6.61 -3.25 -14.44
C SER A 9 -5.53 -3.30 -15.52
N ASP A 10 -5.53 -4.36 -16.33
CA ASP A 10 -4.56 -4.54 -17.43
C ASP A 10 -3.11 -4.41 -16.95
N ASN A 11 -2.80 -5.02 -15.82
CA ASN A 11 -1.48 -5.01 -15.18
C ASN A 11 -1.01 -3.63 -14.70
N LEU A 12 -1.91 -2.66 -14.63
CA LEU A 12 -1.62 -1.33 -14.11
C LEU A 12 -2.27 -1.15 -12.75
N ILE A 13 -1.49 -0.71 -11.77
CA ILE A 13 -2.00 -0.45 -10.41
C ILE A 13 -2.58 0.96 -10.35
N TYR A 14 -3.85 1.07 -10.01
CA TYR A 14 -4.56 2.35 -9.86
C TYR A 14 -4.58 2.85 -8.44
N GLY A 15 -4.16 2.03 -7.49
CA GLY A 15 -4.11 2.43 -6.10
C GLY A 15 -3.98 1.23 -5.19
N PHE A 16 -4.02 1.52 -3.89
CA PHE A 16 -3.98 0.46 -2.88
C PHE A 16 -4.73 0.89 -1.63
N LYS A 17 -5.06 -0.09 -0.82
CA LYS A 17 -5.67 0.12 0.47
C LYS A 17 -4.99 -0.77 1.49
N ILE A 18 -4.62 -0.20 2.62
CA ILE A 18 -4.08 -0.93 3.77
C ILE A 18 -5.07 -0.74 4.91
N SER A 19 -5.59 -1.82 5.47
CA SER A 19 -6.56 -1.74 6.55
C SER A 19 -6.30 -2.75 7.64
N GLY A 20 -6.61 -2.37 8.88
CA GLY A 20 -6.47 -3.19 10.06
C GLY A 20 -5.12 -3.04 10.74
N HIS A 21 -4.95 -3.78 11.82
CA HIS A 21 -3.69 -3.89 12.54
C HIS A 21 -3.20 -5.32 12.44
N SER A 22 -1.87 -5.53 12.43
CA SER A 22 -1.30 -6.84 12.20
C SER A 22 -1.62 -7.84 13.32
N GLY A 23 -1.78 -7.36 14.55
CA GLY A 23 -1.96 -8.22 15.72
C GLY A 23 -0.65 -8.85 16.19
N TYR A 24 0.48 -8.45 15.65
CA TYR A 24 1.79 -8.98 16.03
C TYR A 24 2.15 -8.61 17.47
N SER A 25 1.85 -7.38 17.88
CA SER A 25 2.04 -6.91 19.24
C SER A 25 1.07 -5.76 19.52
N GLU A 26 1.23 -5.10 20.67
CA GLU A 26 0.39 -3.96 21.00
C GLU A 26 0.57 -2.82 19.99
N GLU A 27 -0.51 -2.07 19.75
CA GLU A 27 -0.49 -0.89 18.92
C GLU A 27 0.58 0.08 19.42
N GLY A 28 1.34 0.64 18.49
CA GLY A 28 2.43 1.56 18.82
C GLY A 28 3.78 0.89 18.97
N SER A 29 3.82 -0.42 19.23
CA SER A 29 5.06 -1.20 19.28
C SER A 29 5.11 -2.30 18.23
N ASP A 30 4.12 -2.35 17.35
CA ASP A 30 3.98 -3.40 16.34
C ASP A 30 4.93 -3.16 15.17
N ILE A 31 6.03 -3.94 15.14
CA ILE A 31 7.04 -3.81 14.09
C ILE A 31 6.51 -4.24 12.72
N VAL A 32 5.52 -5.11 12.68
CA VAL A 32 4.93 -5.55 11.41
C VAL A 32 4.09 -4.43 10.82
N CYS A 33 3.30 -3.73 11.64
CA CYS A 33 2.56 -2.55 11.19
C CYS A 33 3.51 -1.49 10.66
N ALA A 34 4.61 -1.22 11.35
CA ALA A 34 5.61 -0.25 10.92
C ALA A 34 6.28 -0.67 9.61
N ALA A 35 6.56 -1.97 9.45
CA ALA A 35 7.18 -2.50 8.25
C ALA A 35 6.27 -2.37 7.01
N ILE A 36 4.96 -2.36 7.20
CA ILE A 36 3.99 -2.11 6.13
C ILE A 36 3.84 -0.61 5.88
N SER A 37 3.66 0.16 6.94
CA SER A 37 3.34 1.60 6.84
C SER A 37 4.49 2.42 6.28
N SER A 38 5.72 2.12 6.69
CA SER A 38 6.88 2.91 6.28
C SER A 38 7.05 2.94 4.75
N PRO A 39 7.11 1.80 4.04
CA PRO A 39 7.24 1.86 2.59
C PRO A 39 5.99 2.44 1.90
N ALA A 40 4.80 2.19 2.44
CA ALA A 40 3.57 2.73 1.86
C ALA A 40 3.52 4.25 1.94
N ILE A 41 3.91 4.82 3.08
CA ILE A 41 3.97 6.27 3.26
C ILE A 41 5.04 6.88 2.33
N MET A 42 6.18 6.21 2.20
CA MET A 42 7.22 6.67 1.28
C MET A 42 6.69 6.74 -0.16
N VAL A 43 5.93 5.73 -0.59
CA VAL A 43 5.35 5.70 -1.93
C VAL A 43 4.32 6.82 -2.11
N VAL A 44 3.42 7.02 -1.14
CA VAL A 44 2.44 8.11 -1.19
C VAL A 44 3.14 9.46 -1.28
N ASN A 45 4.14 9.70 -0.44
CA ASN A 45 4.88 10.96 -0.44
C ASN A 45 5.64 11.18 -1.75
N THR A 46 6.21 10.13 -2.32
CA THR A 46 6.91 10.23 -3.60
C THR A 46 5.94 10.66 -4.69
N ILE A 47 4.76 10.04 -4.75
CA ILE A 47 3.75 10.35 -5.77
C ILE A 47 3.24 11.79 -5.62
N THR A 48 2.93 12.20 -4.40
CA THR A 48 2.31 13.51 -4.16
C THR A 48 3.31 14.66 -4.08
N GLU A 49 4.43 14.47 -3.36
CA GLU A 49 5.35 15.56 -3.03
C GLU A 49 6.55 15.64 -3.97
N ILE A 50 7.01 14.52 -4.52
CA ILE A 50 8.17 14.49 -5.43
C ILE A 50 7.72 14.54 -6.88
N MET A 51 6.75 13.70 -7.25
CA MET A 51 6.25 13.63 -8.62
C MET A 51 5.16 14.65 -8.90
N HIS A 52 4.58 15.24 -7.84
CA HIS A 52 3.51 16.24 -7.94
C HIS A 52 2.29 15.75 -8.74
N LEU A 53 1.95 14.48 -8.56
CA LEU A 53 0.77 13.92 -9.22
C LEU A 53 -0.47 14.11 -8.36
N ASP A 54 -1.62 14.29 -9.01
CA ASP A 54 -2.88 14.34 -8.31
C ASP A 54 -3.24 12.94 -7.83
N ALA A 55 -3.48 12.81 -6.55
CA ALA A 55 -3.83 11.54 -5.93
C ALA A 55 -4.85 11.79 -4.85
N GLU A 56 -5.81 10.87 -4.75
CA GLU A 56 -6.77 10.88 -3.67
C GLU A 56 -6.21 10.00 -2.55
N VAL A 57 -5.89 10.60 -1.42
CA VAL A 57 -5.29 9.92 -0.27
C VAL A 57 -6.22 10.02 0.92
N THR A 58 -6.53 8.88 1.53
CA THR A 58 -7.29 8.81 2.76
C THR A 58 -6.44 8.13 3.81
N GLU A 59 -6.27 8.78 4.96
CA GLU A 59 -5.49 8.25 6.07
C GLU A 59 -6.28 8.37 7.37
N ASP A 60 -6.33 7.27 8.12
CA ASP A 60 -6.94 7.23 9.43
C ASP A 60 -6.22 6.16 10.25
N ASP A 61 -6.62 6.00 11.51
CA ASP A 61 -6.03 4.96 12.35
C ASP A 61 -6.30 3.58 11.77
N GLY A 62 -5.24 2.84 11.50
CA GLY A 62 -5.35 1.51 10.89
C GLY A 62 -5.87 1.51 9.46
N PHE A 63 -5.76 2.65 8.75
CA PHE A 63 -6.29 2.76 7.39
C PHE A 63 -5.48 3.73 6.55
N LEU A 64 -5.10 3.30 5.35
CA LEU A 64 -4.44 4.15 4.34
C LEU A 64 -4.94 3.73 2.97
N MET A 65 -5.37 4.69 2.16
CA MET A 65 -5.81 4.40 0.80
C MET A 65 -5.29 5.46 -0.16
N LEU A 66 -4.84 5.01 -1.33
CA LEU A 66 -4.40 5.83 -2.44
C LEU A 66 -5.21 5.46 -3.67
N ASN A 67 -5.79 6.46 -4.34
CA ASN A 67 -6.47 6.28 -5.62
C ASN A 67 -5.90 7.24 -6.66
N LEU A 68 -5.66 6.72 -7.86
CA LEU A 68 -5.10 7.46 -8.98
C LEU A 68 -5.98 7.32 -10.22
N SER A 69 -5.97 8.35 -11.07
CA SER A 69 -6.53 8.23 -12.42
C SER A 69 -5.58 7.41 -13.29
N GLN A 70 -6.01 7.02 -14.48
CA GLN A 70 -5.18 6.25 -15.40
C GLN A 70 -3.86 6.94 -15.71
N LYS A 71 -3.90 8.25 -15.97
CA LYS A 71 -2.70 9.02 -16.31
C LYS A 71 -1.67 8.98 -15.19
N GLU A 72 -2.10 9.23 -13.95
CA GLU A 72 -1.23 9.20 -12.79
C GLU A 72 -0.75 7.79 -12.48
N ALA A 73 -1.60 6.79 -12.68
CA ALA A 73 -1.23 5.38 -12.49
C ALA A 73 -0.13 4.97 -13.46
N GLU A 74 -0.21 5.40 -14.72
CA GLU A 74 0.84 5.11 -15.71
C GLU A 74 2.17 5.73 -15.31
N LYS A 75 2.15 6.96 -14.79
CA LYS A 75 3.36 7.65 -14.34
C LYS A 75 3.97 7.03 -13.07
N SER A 76 3.15 6.37 -12.27
CA SER A 76 3.55 5.79 -10.98
C SER A 76 3.77 4.28 -11.06
N ALA A 77 3.71 3.68 -12.25
CA ALA A 77 3.72 2.23 -12.42
C ALA A 77 4.88 1.56 -11.70
N ASP A 78 6.08 2.07 -11.89
CA ASP A 78 7.27 1.44 -11.33
C ASP A 78 7.30 1.47 -9.80
N ILE A 79 6.97 2.62 -9.20
CA ILE A 79 7.01 2.72 -7.74
C ILE A 79 5.89 1.92 -7.09
N LEU A 80 4.73 1.82 -7.73
CA LEU A 80 3.64 0.99 -7.23
C LEU A 80 3.92 -0.50 -7.39
N ASP A 81 4.54 -0.91 -8.49
CA ASP A 81 5.00 -2.28 -8.67
C ASP A 81 6.05 -2.63 -7.62
N GLY A 82 6.94 -1.71 -7.30
CA GLY A 82 7.93 -1.88 -6.23
C GLY A 82 7.27 -2.10 -4.87
N LEU A 83 6.26 -1.31 -4.56
CA LEU A 83 5.52 -1.47 -3.30
C LEU A 83 4.83 -2.82 -3.24
N LYS A 84 4.19 -3.24 -4.33
CA LYS A 84 3.52 -4.53 -4.39
C LYS A 84 4.49 -5.68 -4.18
N LEU A 85 5.64 -5.62 -4.85
CA LEU A 85 6.69 -6.64 -4.69
C LEU A 85 7.18 -6.69 -3.24
N HIS A 86 7.44 -5.53 -2.65
CA HIS A 86 7.94 -5.42 -1.28
C HIS A 86 6.93 -5.98 -0.26
N LEU A 87 5.68 -5.56 -0.35
CA LEU A 87 4.66 -6.00 0.61
C LEU A 87 4.27 -7.46 0.41
N THR A 88 4.33 -7.96 -0.83
CA THR A 88 4.11 -9.38 -1.10
C THR A 88 5.19 -10.23 -0.42
N ALA A 89 6.45 -9.84 -0.56
CA ALA A 89 7.57 -10.54 0.10
C ALA A 89 7.41 -10.49 1.61
N LEU A 90 7.02 -9.34 2.15
CA LEU A 90 6.80 -9.18 3.58
C LEU A 90 5.65 -10.09 4.08
N SER A 91 4.58 -10.22 3.29
CA SER A 91 3.45 -11.07 3.65
C SER A 91 3.82 -12.54 3.69
N GLU A 92 4.76 -12.97 2.86
CA GLU A 92 5.27 -14.34 2.88
C GLU A 92 6.09 -14.63 4.13
N GLN A 93 6.74 -13.61 4.67
CA GLN A 93 7.52 -13.70 5.90
C GLN A 93 6.62 -13.68 7.15
N TYR A 94 5.50 -12.98 7.10
CA TYR A 94 4.58 -12.80 8.22
C TYR A 94 3.16 -13.25 7.85
N THR A 95 3.01 -14.49 7.40
CA THR A 95 1.75 -15.02 6.84
C THR A 95 0.56 -14.95 7.78
N LYS A 96 0.80 -14.95 9.10
CA LYS A 96 -0.28 -14.88 10.10
C LYS A 96 -0.76 -13.45 10.37
N TYR A 97 -0.03 -12.46 9.89
CA TYR A 97 -0.26 -11.05 10.26
C TYR A 97 -0.56 -10.16 9.07
N ILE A 98 -0.19 -10.56 7.87
CA ILE A 98 -0.34 -9.76 6.66
C ILE A 98 -0.99 -10.59 5.56
N LYS A 99 -1.99 -10.02 4.91
CA LYS A 99 -2.60 -10.59 3.71
C LYS A 99 -2.52 -9.57 2.58
N VAL A 100 -1.98 -9.96 1.44
CA VAL A 100 -1.95 -9.13 0.23
C VAL A 100 -2.90 -9.74 -0.79
N LYS A 101 -3.77 -8.91 -1.34
CA LYS A 101 -4.70 -9.36 -2.38
C LYS A 101 -4.80 -8.35 -3.50
N ILE A 102 -5.21 -8.84 -4.67
CA ILE A 102 -5.40 -8.04 -5.87
C ILE A 102 -6.90 -7.95 -6.13
N SER A 103 -7.37 -6.73 -6.41
CA SER A 103 -8.75 -6.49 -6.80
C SER A 103 -8.74 -5.92 -8.21
N GLU A 104 -9.41 -6.60 -9.13
CA GLU A 104 -9.58 -6.10 -10.49
C GLU A 104 -10.60 -4.96 -10.49
N VAL A 105 -10.28 -3.89 -11.19
CA VAL A 105 -11.16 -2.71 -11.28
C VAL A 105 -11.53 -2.38 -12.72
#